data_0e7cab4d71edffd3115bd0103bd17d1a
#
_entry.id   0e7cab4d71edffd3115bd0103bd17d1a
#
_cell.length_a   1.000
_cell.length_b   1.000
_cell.length_c   1.000
_cell.angle_alpha   90.00
_cell.angle_beta   90.00
_cell.angle_gamma   90.00
#
_symmetry.space_group_name_H-M   'P 1'
#
loop_
_entity.id
_entity.type
_entity.pdbx_description
1 polymer ?
#
loop_
_entity_poly.entity_id
_entity_poly.type
_entity_poly.pdbx_seq_one_letter_code
_entity_poly.pdbx_strand_id
1 'polypeptide(L)'
;MVDTYPTTRVRRSPFYEATVADGLTAATTYNHMVLPMSYGDPEAEYRRLTEGVSMWDVGCQRQVEVRGPDAARLAQILCPRHLTHCAVGQGKYVPVCNHRGTVINDPVVLRVDEECFWFSIADSDMGLWASCVAAERGLDVQVTEPEIGRAHV
;
A
#
# COMPACT_ATOMS: atom_id res chain seq x y z
N MET A 1 -12.77 24.23 -7.66
CA MET A 1 -13.28 22.86 -7.95
C MET A 1 -12.15 22.12 -8.61
N VAL A 2 -11.66 21.06 -8.01
CA VAL A 2 -10.59 20.25 -8.60
C VAL A 2 -11.25 19.41 -9.69
N ASP A 3 -11.03 19.77 -10.96
CA ASP A 3 -11.45 18.96 -12.11
C ASP A 3 -10.51 17.74 -12.20
N THR A 4 -10.78 16.76 -11.37
CA THR A 4 -10.16 15.45 -11.57
C THR A 4 -11.00 14.69 -12.61
N TYR A 5 -10.44 14.46 -13.78
CA TYR A 5 -11.02 13.54 -14.75
C TYR A 5 -10.71 12.10 -14.29
N PRO A 6 -11.65 11.41 -13.61
CA PRO A 6 -11.41 10.05 -13.18
C PRO A 6 -11.32 9.17 -14.42
N THR A 7 -10.13 8.67 -14.69
CA THR A 7 -9.98 7.59 -15.68
C THR A 7 -10.40 6.27 -15.03
N THR A 8 -10.73 5.28 -15.83
CA THR A 8 -11.04 3.92 -15.32
C THR A 8 -9.88 3.26 -14.57
N ARG A 9 -8.69 3.89 -14.59
CA ARG A 9 -7.46 3.41 -13.93
C ARG A 9 -7.17 4.12 -12.61
N VAL A 10 -7.94 5.15 -12.26
CA VAL A 10 -7.76 5.92 -11.02
C VAL A 10 -9.00 5.78 -10.17
N ARG A 11 -8.83 5.27 -8.97
CA ARG A 11 -9.89 5.06 -7.98
C ARG A 11 -9.99 6.25 -7.04
N ARG A 12 -11.10 6.37 -6.34
CA ARG A 12 -11.29 7.30 -5.23
C ARG A 12 -11.27 6.53 -3.92
N SER A 13 -10.71 7.13 -2.87
CA SER A 13 -10.84 6.57 -1.52
C SER A 13 -12.30 6.66 -1.04
N PRO A 14 -12.70 5.87 -0.05
CA PRO A 14 -14.01 6.01 0.59
C PRO A 14 -14.24 7.39 1.21
N PHE A 15 -13.16 8.14 1.48
CA PHE A 15 -13.18 9.46 2.12
C PHE A 15 -13.11 10.62 1.12
N TYR A 16 -12.99 10.34 -0.19
CA TYR A 16 -12.79 11.37 -1.22
C TYR A 16 -13.82 12.50 -1.18
N GLU A 17 -15.12 12.17 -1.04
CA GLU A 17 -16.16 13.19 -0.99
C GLU A 17 -16.05 14.07 0.27
N ALA A 18 -15.59 13.53 1.38
CA ALA A 18 -15.30 14.30 2.59
C ALA A 18 -14.12 15.25 2.36
N THR A 19 -13.04 14.80 1.71
CA THR A 19 -11.89 15.66 1.39
C THR A 19 -12.29 16.82 0.46
N VAL A 20 -13.19 16.58 -0.50
CA VAL A 20 -13.73 17.62 -1.37
C VAL A 20 -14.58 18.62 -0.56
N ALA A 21 -15.42 18.13 0.36
CA ALA A 21 -16.24 18.97 1.23
C ALA A 21 -15.39 19.84 2.17
N ASP A 22 -14.24 19.33 2.61
CA ASP A 22 -13.26 20.06 3.44
C ASP A 22 -12.41 21.05 2.65
N GLY A 23 -12.64 21.20 1.34
CA GLY A 23 -12.00 22.22 0.51
C GLY A 23 -10.73 21.75 -0.19
N LEU A 24 -10.64 20.48 -0.58
CA LEU A 24 -9.54 19.97 -1.41
C LEU A 24 -9.32 20.86 -2.66
N THR A 25 -8.10 21.38 -2.83
CA THR A 25 -7.72 22.24 -3.96
C THR A 25 -6.75 21.58 -4.92
N ALA A 26 -5.94 20.61 -4.43
CA ALA A 26 -5.01 19.88 -5.27
C ALA A 26 -4.95 18.42 -4.87
N ALA A 27 -4.82 17.54 -5.87
CA ALA A 27 -4.67 16.11 -5.70
C ALA A 27 -3.63 15.55 -6.67
N THR A 28 -3.05 14.40 -6.31
CA THR A 28 -2.20 13.58 -7.18
C THR A 28 -2.74 12.17 -7.27
N THR A 29 -2.04 11.31 -8.01
CA THR A 29 -2.34 9.88 -8.06
C THR A 29 -1.24 9.11 -7.34
N TYR A 30 -1.64 8.20 -6.46
CA TYR A 30 -0.76 7.29 -5.77
C TYR A 30 -1.44 5.91 -5.64
N ASN A 31 -0.75 4.84 -5.99
CA ASN A 31 -1.31 3.48 -5.99
C ASN A 31 -2.64 3.38 -6.78
N HIS A 32 -2.71 4.03 -7.96
CA HIS A 32 -3.90 4.10 -8.80
C HIS A 32 -5.13 4.73 -8.10
N MET A 33 -4.92 5.56 -7.10
CA MET A 33 -5.97 6.24 -6.34
C MET A 33 -5.69 7.74 -6.24
N VAL A 34 -6.75 8.55 -6.21
CA VAL A 34 -6.63 9.99 -5.95
C VAL A 34 -6.15 10.20 -4.53
N LEU A 35 -5.05 10.91 -4.38
CA LEU A 35 -4.46 11.29 -3.10
C LEU A 35 -4.57 12.80 -2.92
N PRO A 36 -5.24 13.31 -1.87
CA PRO A 36 -5.25 14.72 -1.53
C PRO A 36 -3.84 15.26 -1.29
N MET A 37 -3.55 16.45 -1.83
CA MET A 37 -2.26 17.13 -1.68
C MET A 37 -2.33 18.43 -0.93
N SER A 38 -3.38 19.23 -1.14
CA SER A 38 -3.50 20.55 -0.53
C SER A 38 -4.94 21.00 -0.42
N TYR A 39 -5.20 21.78 0.61
CA TYR A 39 -6.49 22.43 0.89
C TYR A 39 -6.39 23.96 0.74
N GLY A 40 -5.37 24.45 0.02
CA GLY A 40 -5.27 25.83 -0.46
C GLY A 40 -4.26 26.72 0.25
N ASP A 41 -3.79 26.35 1.44
CA ASP A 41 -2.74 27.10 2.17
C ASP A 41 -1.65 26.14 2.67
N PRO A 42 -0.66 25.80 1.82
CA PRO A 42 0.40 24.86 2.18
C PRO A 42 1.23 25.26 3.41
N GLU A 43 1.39 26.59 3.66
CA GLU A 43 2.14 27.07 4.82
C GLU A 43 1.36 26.87 6.11
N ALA A 44 0.06 27.15 6.12
CA ALA A 44 -0.80 26.87 7.26
C ALA A 44 -0.96 25.36 7.51
N GLU A 45 -1.04 24.56 6.45
CA GLU A 45 -1.08 23.09 6.53
C GLU A 45 0.20 22.55 7.16
N TYR A 46 1.38 23.04 6.74
CA TYR A 46 2.67 22.66 7.33
C TYR A 46 2.80 23.06 8.81
N ARG A 47 2.35 24.27 9.18
CA ARG A 47 2.33 24.67 10.59
C ARG A 47 1.42 23.77 11.41
N ARG A 48 0.25 23.41 10.89
CA ARG A 48 -0.67 22.49 11.57
C ARG A 48 -0.06 21.11 11.75
N LEU A 49 0.72 20.62 10.77
CA LEU A 49 1.44 19.36 10.87
C LEU A 49 2.50 19.39 11.98
N THR A 50 3.23 20.51 12.13
CA THR A 50 4.37 20.60 13.05
C THR A 50 3.99 21.07 14.46
N GLU A 51 2.92 21.84 14.59
CA GLU A 51 2.55 22.52 15.85
C GLU A 51 1.18 22.06 16.39
N GLY A 52 0.43 21.26 15.63
CA GLY A 52 -0.92 20.85 15.95
C GLY A 52 -1.20 19.38 15.65
N VAL A 53 -2.44 19.13 15.19
CA VAL A 53 -2.91 17.81 14.77
C VAL A 53 -3.37 17.86 13.33
N SER A 54 -2.95 16.90 12.51
CA SER A 54 -3.38 16.73 11.13
C SER A 54 -4.04 15.37 10.93
N MET A 55 -5.09 15.35 10.10
CA MET A 55 -5.74 14.13 9.65
C MET A 55 -5.42 13.90 8.17
N TRP A 56 -5.13 12.66 7.80
CA TRP A 56 -4.71 12.29 6.45
C TRP A 56 -5.64 11.23 5.87
N ASP A 57 -6.09 11.42 4.63
CA ASP A 57 -6.71 10.34 3.85
C ASP A 57 -5.59 9.42 3.33
N VAL A 58 -5.44 8.28 3.96
CA VAL A 58 -4.47 7.23 3.60
C VAL A 58 -5.12 6.04 2.89
N GLY A 59 -6.35 6.21 2.39
CA GLY A 59 -7.07 5.16 1.66
C GLY A 59 -6.36 4.69 0.39
N CYS A 60 -5.37 5.46 -0.11
CA CYS A 60 -4.51 5.07 -1.23
C CYS A 60 -3.46 3.99 -0.86
N GLN A 61 -3.28 3.66 0.40
CA GLN A 61 -2.35 2.61 0.83
C GLN A 61 -2.91 1.23 0.45
N ARG A 62 -2.27 0.58 -0.53
CA ARG A 62 -2.65 -0.77 -0.98
C ARG A 62 -1.94 -1.82 -0.14
N GLN A 63 -2.61 -2.94 0.08
CA GLN A 63 -2.02 -4.12 0.68
C GLN A 63 -1.96 -5.23 -0.36
N VAL A 64 -0.83 -5.91 -0.42
CA VAL A 64 -0.70 -7.17 -1.15
C VAL A 64 -0.67 -8.28 -0.12
N GLU A 65 -1.71 -9.11 -0.11
CA GLU A 65 -1.78 -10.29 0.73
C GLU A 65 -1.13 -11.48 0.01
N VAL A 66 -0.27 -12.17 0.74
CA VAL A 66 0.29 -13.47 0.37
C VAL A 66 -0.17 -14.49 1.42
N ARG A 67 -1.00 -15.45 1.02
CA ARG A 67 -1.58 -16.44 1.91
C ARG A 67 -1.40 -17.84 1.38
N GLY A 68 -1.04 -18.78 2.25
CA GLY A 68 -0.90 -20.19 1.96
C GLY A 68 0.33 -20.83 2.61
N PRO A 69 0.49 -22.16 2.45
CA PRO A 69 1.59 -22.91 3.08
C PRO A 69 2.99 -22.38 2.75
N ASP A 70 3.18 -21.87 1.52
CA ASP A 70 4.47 -21.30 1.07
C ASP A 70 4.55 -19.76 1.26
N ALA A 71 3.64 -19.13 2.00
CA ALA A 71 3.61 -17.66 2.15
C ALA A 71 4.92 -17.11 2.74
N ALA A 72 5.44 -17.73 3.79
CA ALA A 72 6.71 -17.32 4.39
C ALA A 72 7.89 -17.47 3.41
N ARG A 73 7.87 -18.51 2.58
CA ARG A 73 8.88 -18.76 1.55
C ARG A 73 8.83 -17.72 0.45
N LEU A 74 7.63 -17.39 -0.05
CA LEU A 74 7.48 -16.33 -1.04
C LEU A 74 7.92 -14.98 -0.47
N ALA A 75 7.45 -14.62 0.73
CA ALA A 75 7.84 -13.38 1.39
C ALA A 75 9.37 -13.23 1.50
N GLN A 76 10.07 -14.32 1.86
CA GLN A 76 11.54 -14.34 1.95
C GLN A 76 12.22 -14.21 0.57
N ILE A 77 11.64 -14.79 -0.49
CA ILE A 77 12.20 -14.70 -1.85
C ILE A 77 12.10 -13.25 -2.38
N LEU A 78 11.02 -12.54 -2.06
CA LEU A 78 10.76 -11.20 -2.54
C LEU A 78 11.70 -10.14 -1.96
N CYS A 79 12.29 -10.38 -0.79
CA CYS A 79 13.13 -9.39 -0.12
C CYS A 79 14.45 -9.95 0.41
N PRO A 80 15.54 -9.14 0.42
CA PRO A 80 16.84 -9.56 0.93
C PRO A 80 16.90 -9.58 2.46
N ARG A 81 15.92 -8.99 3.16
CA ARG A 81 15.88 -8.98 4.62
C ARG A 81 15.37 -10.31 5.17
N HIS A 82 16.05 -10.85 6.18
CA HIS A 82 15.61 -12.07 6.84
C HIS A 82 14.28 -11.87 7.59
N LEU A 83 13.27 -12.66 7.22
CA LEU A 83 11.93 -12.66 7.82
C LEU A 83 11.72 -13.83 8.80
N THR A 84 12.69 -14.72 8.97
CA THR A 84 12.61 -15.89 9.89
C THR A 84 12.27 -15.52 11.34
N HIS A 85 12.67 -14.32 11.77
CA HIS A 85 12.37 -13.81 13.11
C HIS A 85 11.22 -12.79 13.12
N CYS A 86 10.42 -12.71 12.05
CA CYS A 86 9.20 -11.91 12.04
C CYS A 86 8.08 -12.75 12.68
N ALA A 87 7.73 -12.46 13.92
CA ALA A 87 6.65 -13.16 14.61
C ALA A 87 5.28 -12.70 14.08
N VAL A 88 4.24 -13.49 14.30
CA VAL A 88 2.84 -13.08 14.05
C VAL A 88 2.55 -11.80 14.82
N GLY A 89 1.90 -10.84 14.18
CA GLY A 89 1.63 -9.50 14.72
C GLY A 89 2.79 -8.52 14.59
N GLN A 90 3.95 -8.92 14.04
CA GLN A 90 5.07 -8.02 13.81
C GLN A 90 5.11 -7.48 12.37
N GLY A 91 5.62 -6.24 12.23
CA GLY A 91 5.94 -5.61 10.96
C GLY A 91 7.44 -5.40 10.77
N LYS A 92 7.88 -5.43 9.52
CA LYS A 92 9.26 -5.09 9.13
C LYS A 92 9.26 -4.30 7.83
N TYR A 93 9.98 -3.19 7.80
CA TYR A 93 10.27 -2.49 6.56
C TYR A 93 11.28 -3.30 5.73
N VAL A 94 10.97 -3.54 4.47
CA VAL A 94 11.77 -4.37 3.57
C VAL A 94 11.84 -3.79 2.16
N PRO A 95 13.00 -3.79 1.50
CA PRO A 95 13.04 -3.59 0.05
C PRO A 95 12.60 -4.88 -0.66
N VAL A 96 11.70 -4.75 -1.63
CA VAL A 96 11.36 -5.82 -2.57
C VAL A 96 12.17 -5.61 -3.84
N CYS A 97 12.88 -6.64 -4.26
CA CYS A 97 13.81 -6.56 -5.38
C CYS A 97 13.41 -7.46 -6.54
N ASN A 98 13.79 -7.05 -7.76
CA ASN A 98 13.75 -7.93 -8.91
C ASN A 98 15.01 -8.85 -8.96
N HIS A 99 15.08 -9.71 -9.97
CA HIS A 99 16.18 -10.66 -10.16
C HIS A 99 17.56 -10.02 -10.41
N ARG A 100 17.62 -8.69 -10.65
CA ARG A 100 18.86 -7.93 -10.79
C ARG A 100 19.26 -7.22 -9.50
N GLY A 101 18.48 -7.36 -8.42
CA GLY A 101 18.71 -6.64 -7.18
C GLY A 101 18.21 -5.19 -7.19
N THR A 102 17.52 -4.76 -8.25
CA THR A 102 16.89 -3.43 -8.29
C THR A 102 15.63 -3.41 -7.45
N VAL A 103 15.47 -2.40 -6.61
CA VAL A 103 14.26 -2.21 -5.79
C VAL A 103 13.07 -1.89 -6.68
N ILE A 104 11.99 -2.64 -6.55
CA ILE A 104 10.70 -2.41 -7.19
C ILE A 104 9.65 -1.82 -6.24
N ASN A 105 9.80 -2.07 -4.95
CA ASN A 105 8.94 -1.53 -3.90
C ASN A 105 9.68 -1.58 -2.56
N ASP A 106 9.23 -0.78 -1.61
CA ASP A 106 9.81 -0.71 -0.27
C ASP A 106 8.73 -0.78 0.83
N PRO A 107 7.95 -1.86 0.85
CA PRO A 107 6.80 -2.00 1.73
C PRO A 107 7.19 -2.19 3.20
N VAL A 108 6.20 -1.98 4.07
CA VAL A 108 6.18 -2.63 5.37
C VAL A 108 5.50 -3.99 5.21
N VAL A 109 6.23 -5.07 5.48
CA VAL A 109 5.64 -6.41 5.56
C VAL A 109 5.12 -6.65 6.98
N LEU A 110 3.90 -7.14 7.09
CA LEU A 110 3.24 -7.53 8.34
C LEU A 110 3.01 -9.04 8.29
N ARG A 111 3.45 -9.77 9.31
CA ARG A 111 3.04 -11.16 9.46
C ARG A 111 1.72 -11.19 10.22
N VAL A 112 0.62 -11.38 9.48
CA VAL A 112 -0.74 -11.33 10.02
C VAL A 112 -1.10 -12.64 10.71
N ASP A 113 -0.62 -13.77 10.16
CA ASP A 113 -0.86 -15.11 10.62
C ASP A 113 0.34 -16.01 10.28
N GLU A 114 0.35 -17.26 10.71
CA GLU A 114 1.42 -18.22 10.41
C GLU A 114 1.62 -18.38 8.90
N GLU A 115 0.56 -18.43 8.12
CA GLU A 115 0.54 -18.59 6.67
C GLU A 115 0.03 -17.34 5.93
N CYS A 116 0.16 -16.15 6.54
CA CYS A 116 -0.34 -14.92 5.94
C CYS A 116 0.59 -13.72 6.19
N PHE A 117 1.00 -13.10 5.08
CA PHE A 117 1.78 -11.87 5.08
C PHE A 117 1.05 -10.79 4.28
N TRP A 118 1.02 -9.57 4.82
CA TRP A 118 0.58 -8.38 4.11
C TRP A 118 1.77 -7.48 3.82
N PHE A 119 1.86 -7.01 2.59
CA PHE A 119 2.82 -5.99 2.19
C PHE A 119 2.05 -4.68 1.98
N SER A 120 2.27 -3.71 2.87
CA SER A 120 1.77 -2.34 2.73
C SER A 120 2.68 -1.62 1.75
N ILE A 121 2.24 -1.53 0.49
CA ILE A 121 3.11 -1.17 -0.64
C ILE A 121 3.17 0.33 -0.90
N ALA A 122 4.34 0.78 -1.39
CA ALA A 122 4.51 2.04 -2.08
C ALA A 122 3.94 1.95 -3.51
N ASP A 123 4.04 3.03 -4.29
CA ASP A 123 3.43 3.14 -5.62
C ASP A 123 4.12 2.25 -6.66
N SER A 124 3.67 1.00 -6.76
CA SER A 124 4.05 0.07 -7.84
C SER A 124 3.13 -1.14 -7.89
N ASP A 125 3.24 -1.95 -8.96
CA ASP A 125 2.44 -3.18 -9.16
C ASP A 125 3.11 -4.42 -8.54
N MET A 126 3.51 -4.33 -7.28
CA MET A 126 4.19 -5.41 -6.55
C MET A 126 3.36 -6.71 -6.52
N GLY A 127 2.03 -6.62 -6.49
CA GLY A 127 1.15 -7.79 -6.52
C GLY A 127 1.35 -8.66 -7.77
N LEU A 128 1.52 -8.04 -8.94
CA LEU A 128 1.83 -8.75 -10.18
C LEU A 128 3.19 -9.45 -10.11
N TRP A 129 4.20 -8.76 -9.57
CA TRP A 129 5.53 -9.36 -9.37
C TRP A 129 5.48 -10.56 -8.45
N ALA A 130 4.82 -10.44 -7.29
CA ALA A 130 4.66 -11.53 -6.33
C ALA A 130 3.95 -12.73 -6.95
N SER A 131 2.86 -12.49 -7.71
CA SER A 131 2.11 -13.54 -8.41
C SER A 131 2.96 -14.27 -9.45
N CYS A 132 3.74 -13.52 -10.25
CA CYS A 132 4.64 -14.11 -11.24
C CYS A 132 5.71 -14.99 -10.58
N VAL A 133 6.36 -14.50 -9.52
CA VAL A 133 7.38 -15.25 -8.78
C VAL A 133 6.80 -16.52 -8.14
N ALA A 134 5.60 -16.42 -7.56
CA ALA A 134 4.91 -17.56 -6.97
C ALA A 134 4.62 -18.65 -8.02
N ALA A 135 4.03 -18.25 -9.15
CA ALA A 135 3.69 -19.17 -10.24
C ALA A 135 4.94 -19.85 -10.84
N GLU A 136 5.99 -19.07 -11.13
CA GLU A 136 7.22 -19.61 -11.71
C GLU A 136 7.95 -20.57 -10.77
N ARG A 137 7.84 -20.36 -9.47
CA ARG A 137 8.44 -21.20 -8.44
C ARG A 137 7.56 -22.36 -8.00
N GLY A 138 6.34 -22.45 -8.51
CA GLY A 138 5.37 -23.48 -8.14
C GLY A 138 5.01 -23.46 -6.65
N LEU A 139 4.89 -22.26 -6.06
CA LEU A 139 4.59 -22.09 -4.65
C LEU A 139 3.08 -22.19 -4.41
N ASP A 140 2.71 -22.89 -3.34
CA ASP A 140 1.32 -23.01 -2.91
C ASP A 140 0.90 -21.78 -2.09
N VAL A 141 0.57 -20.72 -2.81
CA VAL A 141 0.11 -19.44 -2.25
C VAL A 141 -0.94 -18.80 -3.13
N GLN A 142 -1.81 -18.02 -2.51
CA GLN A 142 -2.68 -17.05 -3.15
C GLN A 142 -2.13 -15.66 -2.93
N VAL A 143 -2.02 -14.87 -4.00
CA VAL A 143 -1.64 -13.45 -3.94
C VAL A 143 -2.85 -12.63 -4.31
N THR A 144 -3.30 -11.76 -3.39
CA THR A 144 -4.50 -10.92 -3.56
C THR A 144 -4.24 -9.50 -3.08
N GLU A 145 -5.14 -8.60 -3.42
CA GLU A 145 -5.19 -7.24 -2.85
C GLU A 145 -6.48 -7.13 -2.02
N PRO A 146 -6.39 -7.28 -0.69
CA PRO A 146 -7.56 -7.12 0.17
C PRO A 146 -8.04 -5.67 0.12
N GLU A 147 -9.34 -5.49 0.00
CA GLU A 147 -9.95 -4.16 0.16
C GLU A 147 -9.92 -3.76 1.64
N ILE A 148 -9.12 -2.73 1.96
CA ILE A 148 -9.11 -2.11 3.29
C ILE A 148 -9.81 -0.77 3.22
N GLY A 149 -10.53 -0.43 4.28
CA GLY A 149 -11.23 0.85 4.44
C GLY A 149 -12.66 0.88 3.92
N ARG A 150 -13.24 -0.23 3.49
CA ARG A 150 -14.70 -0.33 3.41
C ARG A 150 -15.26 -0.65 4.80
N ALA A 151 -15.95 0.32 5.39
CA ALA A 151 -16.92 -0.02 6.41
C ALA A 151 -17.98 -0.90 5.73
N HIS A 152 -18.11 -2.15 6.14
CA HIS A 152 -19.27 -2.94 5.81
C HIS A 152 -20.45 -2.32 6.56
N VAL A 153 -21.34 -1.65 5.81
CA VAL A 153 -22.66 -1.23 6.30
C VAL A 153 -23.60 -2.39 6.13
#